data_7576c494f428cf9bb6794bfdf069d0e1
#
_entry.id   7576c494f428cf9bb6794bfdf069d0e1
#
_cell.length_a   1.000
_cell.length_b   1.000
_cell.length_c   1.000
_cell.angle_alpha   90.00
_cell.angle_beta   90.00
_cell.angle_gamma   90.00
#
_symmetry.space_group_name_H-M   'P 1'
#
loop_
_entity.id
_entity.type
_entity.pdbx_description
1 polymer ?
#
loop_
_entity_poly.entity_id
_entity_poly.type
_entity_poly.pdbx_seq_one_letter_code
_entity_poly.pdbx_strand_id
1 'polypeptide(L)'
;TEALRGNTGRRGRWGEQTCRNVLEAAGMAGRFDFTEQTSSADDEGRQNRPDFIVRLPGGGMFVIDAKVPLAFDDDDGDEEARARSVGLRTAASLKTHVRQLSSKAYQDQFRPSPDFVVLFVPGDSFLATALDHAPDLLSNAMESRVVIATPSTLFALCKAVAYGWRAEEQAANADKVAALGRELYKRLSVMGGHAVAVG
;
A
#
# COMPACT_ATOMS: atom_id res chain seq x y z
N THR A 1 24.87 -18.06 -14.19
CA THR A 1 24.65 -16.83 -13.37
C THR A 1 23.69 -15.83 -14.03
N GLU A 2 23.61 -15.80 -15.36
CA GLU A 2 22.75 -14.87 -16.12
C GLU A 2 21.26 -15.28 -16.13
N ALA A 3 20.98 -16.58 -16.17
CA ALA A 3 19.62 -17.14 -16.10
C ALA A 3 18.92 -16.85 -14.75
N LEU A 4 19.66 -16.79 -13.64
CA LEU A 4 19.13 -16.47 -12.30
C LEU A 4 18.78 -14.98 -12.17
N ARG A 5 19.57 -14.07 -12.76
CA ARG A 5 19.28 -12.63 -12.79
C ARG A 5 18.04 -12.29 -13.61
N GLY A 6 17.84 -12.94 -14.76
CA GLY A 6 16.65 -12.74 -15.61
C GLY A 6 15.35 -13.20 -14.95
N ASN A 7 15.40 -14.17 -14.05
CA ASN A 7 14.23 -14.71 -13.35
C ASN A 7 13.81 -13.81 -12.16
N THR A 8 14.77 -13.21 -11.46
CA THR A 8 14.52 -12.29 -10.33
C THR A 8 13.82 -11.00 -10.78
N GLY A 9 14.25 -10.41 -11.88
CA GLY A 9 13.65 -9.19 -12.42
C GLY A 9 12.23 -9.41 -12.97
N ARG A 10 11.92 -10.58 -13.55
CA ARG A 10 10.56 -10.92 -13.98
C ARG A 10 9.62 -11.13 -12.80
N ARG A 11 10.09 -11.73 -11.72
CA ARG A 11 9.30 -11.95 -10.49
C ARG A 11 9.02 -10.64 -9.77
N GLY A 12 10.00 -9.75 -9.67
CA GLY A 12 9.79 -8.40 -9.11
C GLY A 12 8.66 -7.67 -9.85
N ARG A 13 8.76 -7.56 -11.17
CA ARG A 13 7.72 -6.93 -12.00
C ARG A 13 6.34 -7.60 -11.87
N TRP A 14 6.28 -8.92 -11.72
CA TRP A 14 5.02 -9.62 -11.47
C TRP A 14 4.40 -9.23 -10.12
N GLY A 15 5.20 -9.14 -9.06
CA GLY A 15 4.74 -8.69 -7.73
C GLY A 15 4.21 -7.26 -7.77
N GLU A 16 4.95 -6.34 -8.39
CA GLU A 16 4.55 -4.94 -8.57
C GLU A 16 3.27 -4.82 -9.41
N GLN A 17 3.17 -5.57 -10.53
CA GLN A 17 1.97 -5.57 -11.36
C GLN A 17 0.74 -6.12 -10.61
N THR A 18 0.92 -7.17 -9.82
CA THR A 18 -0.15 -7.74 -8.99
C THR A 18 -0.61 -6.71 -7.95
N CYS A 19 0.31 -6.02 -7.30
CA CYS A 19 0.00 -4.95 -6.35
C CYS A 19 -0.80 -3.82 -7.02
N ARG A 20 -0.35 -3.35 -8.18
CA ARG A 20 -1.06 -2.32 -8.98
C ARG A 20 -2.49 -2.75 -9.29
N ASN A 21 -2.68 -3.97 -9.79
CA ASN A 21 -4.01 -4.49 -10.14
C ASN A 21 -4.94 -4.52 -8.91
N VAL A 22 -4.42 -4.85 -7.74
CA VAL A 22 -5.19 -4.82 -6.48
C VAL A 22 -5.60 -3.39 -6.12
N LEU A 23 -4.68 -2.43 -6.20
CA LEU A 23 -4.95 -1.02 -5.92
C LEU A 23 -6.04 -0.46 -6.87
N GLU A 24 -5.94 -0.74 -8.15
CA GLU A 24 -6.92 -0.32 -9.16
C GLU A 24 -8.29 -0.97 -8.93
N ALA A 25 -8.33 -2.29 -8.70
CA ALA A 25 -9.57 -3.03 -8.41
C ALA A 25 -10.24 -2.56 -7.11
N ALA A 26 -9.47 -2.12 -6.13
CA ALA A 26 -9.99 -1.54 -4.89
C ALA A 26 -10.60 -0.14 -5.08
N GLY A 27 -10.43 0.48 -6.25
CA GLY A 27 -10.93 1.82 -6.55
C GLY A 27 -9.98 2.94 -6.11
N MET A 28 -8.69 2.63 -6.00
CA MET A 28 -7.66 3.58 -5.58
C MET A 28 -7.03 4.33 -6.77
N ALA A 29 -7.56 4.17 -8.01
CA ALA A 29 -7.07 4.86 -9.19
C ALA A 29 -6.99 6.39 -8.95
N GLY A 30 -5.83 6.99 -9.22
CA GLY A 30 -5.56 8.41 -8.94
C GLY A 30 -5.29 8.75 -7.45
N ARG A 31 -5.30 7.77 -6.56
CA ARG A 31 -5.03 7.94 -5.12
C ARG A 31 -3.68 7.32 -4.69
N PHE A 32 -2.94 6.75 -5.62
CA PHE A 32 -1.59 6.24 -5.38
C PHE A 32 -0.62 6.70 -6.45
N ASP A 33 0.63 6.83 -6.07
CA ASP A 33 1.76 7.07 -6.95
C ASP A 33 2.58 5.79 -7.07
N PHE A 34 2.92 5.41 -8.29
CA PHE A 34 3.80 4.30 -8.58
C PHE A 34 5.17 4.81 -9.01
N THR A 35 6.19 4.31 -8.37
CA THR A 35 7.57 4.59 -8.75
C THR A 35 8.11 3.40 -9.53
N GLU A 36 8.22 3.54 -10.84
CA GLU A 36 8.83 2.52 -11.68
C GLU A 36 10.32 2.42 -11.31
N GLN A 37 10.76 1.24 -10.87
CA GLN A 37 12.18 0.95 -10.73
C GLN A 37 12.75 0.79 -12.15
N THR A 38 13.06 1.89 -12.79
CA THR A 38 13.91 1.84 -13.99
C THR A 38 15.25 1.29 -13.54
N SER A 39 15.61 0.14 -14.10
CA SER A 39 16.90 -0.54 -13.91
C SER A 39 18.06 0.17 -14.60
N SER A 40 18.00 1.48 -14.74
CA SER A 40 19.13 2.31 -15.08
C SER A 40 19.89 2.60 -13.78
N ALA A 41 21.09 2.08 -13.70
CA ALA A 41 22.07 2.38 -12.68
C ALA A 41 22.30 3.91 -12.65
N ASP A 42 21.50 4.61 -11.86
CA ASP A 42 21.80 5.96 -11.45
C ASP A 42 22.72 5.87 -10.24
N ASP A 43 23.95 6.26 -10.46
CA ASP A 43 25.13 6.26 -9.56
C ASP A 43 24.96 7.19 -8.33
N GLU A 44 23.75 7.64 -8.03
CA GLU A 44 23.45 8.55 -6.92
C GLU A 44 22.50 7.88 -5.91
N GLY A 45 23.01 7.01 -5.04
CA GLY A 45 22.55 6.82 -3.64
C GLY A 45 21.05 6.62 -3.34
N ARG A 46 20.18 6.30 -4.32
CA ARG A 46 18.72 6.21 -4.14
C ARG A 46 18.21 4.81 -3.83
N GLN A 47 18.81 4.12 -2.86
CA GLN A 47 18.47 2.72 -2.50
C GLN A 47 17.16 2.53 -1.69
N ASN A 48 16.37 3.56 -1.42
CA ASN A 48 15.23 3.48 -0.49
C ASN A 48 13.92 4.06 -1.01
N ARG A 49 13.58 3.88 -2.30
CA ARG A 49 12.27 4.29 -2.80
C ARG A 49 11.26 3.14 -2.66
N PRO A 50 10.05 3.40 -2.12
CA PRO A 50 8.98 2.42 -2.11
C PRO A 50 8.45 2.21 -3.54
N ASP A 51 7.85 1.03 -3.79
CA ASP A 51 7.24 0.75 -5.09
C ASP A 51 5.96 1.55 -5.30
N PHE A 52 5.17 1.74 -4.22
CA PHE A 52 3.95 2.53 -4.25
C PHE A 52 3.85 3.45 -3.03
N ILE A 53 3.28 4.62 -3.24
CA ILE A 53 2.85 5.56 -2.20
C ILE A 53 1.35 5.72 -2.31
N VAL A 54 0.61 5.36 -1.27
CA VAL A 54 -0.85 5.45 -1.22
C VAL A 54 -1.25 6.58 -0.29
N ARG A 55 -2.05 7.52 -0.81
CA ARG A 55 -2.59 8.63 -0.02
C ARG A 55 -3.76 8.16 0.82
N LEU A 56 -3.89 8.73 2.01
CA LEU A 56 -4.99 8.49 2.93
C LEU A 56 -5.91 9.70 3.02
N PRO A 57 -7.18 9.53 3.44
CA PRO A 57 -8.03 10.64 3.85
C PRO A 57 -7.32 11.47 4.94
N GLY A 58 -7.57 12.78 4.97
CA GLY A 58 -6.93 13.67 5.94
C GLY A 58 -5.46 13.99 5.66
N GLY A 59 -4.92 13.60 4.50
CA GLY A 59 -3.56 13.94 4.06
C GLY A 59 -2.46 12.99 4.56
N GLY A 60 -2.81 11.88 5.24
CA GLY A 60 -1.88 10.82 5.58
C GLY A 60 -1.42 10.02 4.37
N MET A 61 -0.46 9.11 4.57
CA MET A 61 -0.01 8.17 3.55
C MET A 61 0.51 6.87 4.16
N PHE A 62 0.55 5.82 3.37
CA PHE A 62 1.38 4.66 3.63
C PHE A 62 2.15 4.27 2.37
N VAL A 63 3.24 3.56 2.55
CA VAL A 63 4.09 3.08 1.45
C VAL A 63 3.99 1.57 1.31
N ILE A 64 4.11 1.07 0.08
CA ILE A 64 4.10 -0.37 -0.20
C ILE A 64 5.41 -0.74 -0.88
N ASP A 65 6.00 -1.82 -0.40
CA ASP A 65 7.15 -2.49 -1.01
C ASP A 65 6.71 -3.90 -1.40
N ALA A 66 6.69 -4.19 -2.70
CA ALA A 66 6.25 -5.48 -3.22
C ALA A 66 7.42 -6.46 -3.29
N LYS A 67 7.32 -7.57 -2.58
CA LYS A 67 8.36 -8.60 -2.55
C LYS A 67 7.79 -9.98 -2.87
N VAL A 68 8.40 -10.67 -3.81
CA VAL A 68 8.12 -12.07 -4.08
C VAL A 68 9.09 -12.92 -3.28
N PRO A 69 8.63 -13.71 -2.30
CA PRO A 69 9.51 -14.59 -1.54
C PRO A 69 10.19 -15.60 -2.48
N LEU A 70 11.48 -15.79 -2.31
CA LEU A 70 12.23 -16.80 -3.06
C LEU A 70 11.97 -18.18 -2.46
N ALA A 71 11.01 -18.89 -3.03
CA ALA A 71 10.62 -20.23 -2.58
C ALA A 71 10.46 -21.19 -3.76
N PHE A 72 11.56 -21.46 -4.45
CA PHE A 72 11.60 -22.54 -5.45
C PHE A 72 12.80 -23.43 -5.17
N ASP A 73 12.55 -24.71 -5.01
CA ASP A 73 13.55 -25.74 -4.94
C ASP A 73 13.54 -26.53 -6.26
N ASP A 74 14.71 -26.63 -6.87
CA ASP A 74 14.98 -27.54 -7.98
C ASP A 74 15.53 -28.89 -7.44
N ASP A 75 15.29 -29.19 -6.15
CA ASP A 75 15.84 -30.38 -5.50
C ASP A 75 14.94 -31.59 -5.76
N ASP A 76 15.55 -32.69 -6.20
CA ASP A 76 14.88 -33.98 -6.52
C ASP A 76 14.46 -34.79 -5.25
N GLY A 77 14.34 -34.13 -4.11
CA GLY A 77 13.95 -34.73 -2.84
C GLY A 77 12.49 -35.14 -2.73
N ASP A 78 12.16 -35.82 -1.63
CA ASP A 78 10.79 -36.15 -1.23
C ASP A 78 9.90 -34.90 -1.14
N GLU A 79 8.66 -35.00 -1.61
CA GLU A 79 7.70 -33.89 -1.72
C GLU A 79 7.47 -33.17 -0.37
N GLU A 80 7.42 -33.94 0.75
CA GLU A 80 7.22 -33.39 2.08
C GLU A 80 8.47 -32.63 2.58
N ALA A 81 9.66 -33.15 2.34
CA ALA A 81 10.91 -32.47 2.64
C ALA A 81 11.08 -31.17 1.85
N ARG A 82 10.67 -31.19 0.57
CA ARG A 82 10.64 -30.03 -0.31
C ARG A 82 9.67 -28.96 0.19
N ALA A 83 8.42 -29.32 0.50
CA ALA A 83 7.42 -28.40 1.02
C ALA A 83 7.89 -27.73 2.31
N ARG A 84 8.50 -28.48 3.21
CA ARG A 84 9.08 -27.95 4.45
C ARG A 84 10.25 -27.00 4.21
N SER A 85 11.16 -27.34 3.28
CA SER A 85 12.29 -26.48 2.90
C SER A 85 11.82 -25.16 2.30
N VAL A 86 10.84 -25.20 1.39
CA VAL A 86 10.19 -24.03 0.80
C VAL A 86 9.56 -23.16 1.89
N GLY A 87 8.83 -23.74 2.82
CA GLY A 87 8.20 -23.04 3.93
C GLY A 87 9.20 -22.28 4.82
N LEU A 88 10.25 -22.96 5.24
CA LEU A 88 11.32 -22.37 6.06
C LEU A 88 12.02 -21.21 5.33
N ARG A 89 12.33 -21.38 4.03
CA ARG A 89 12.96 -20.32 3.23
C ARG A 89 12.03 -19.13 3.03
N THR A 90 10.74 -19.38 2.78
CA THR A 90 9.72 -18.32 2.66
C THR A 90 9.63 -17.51 3.95
N ALA A 91 9.54 -18.19 5.10
CA ALA A 91 9.51 -17.53 6.40
C ALA A 91 10.79 -16.71 6.68
N ALA A 92 11.96 -17.27 6.39
CA ALA A 92 13.23 -16.56 6.55
C ALA A 92 13.36 -15.35 5.63
N SER A 93 12.89 -15.47 4.39
CA SER A 93 12.85 -14.38 3.42
C SER A 93 11.96 -13.24 3.90
N LEU A 94 10.73 -13.54 4.34
CA LEU A 94 9.81 -12.54 4.86
C LEU A 94 10.33 -11.86 6.13
N LYS A 95 10.91 -12.60 7.08
CA LYS A 95 11.58 -12.03 8.28
C LYS A 95 12.69 -11.05 7.87
N THR A 96 13.46 -11.39 6.85
CA THR A 96 14.54 -10.53 6.35
C THR A 96 13.98 -9.25 5.74
N HIS A 97 12.91 -9.34 4.92
CA HIS A 97 12.26 -8.17 4.32
C HIS A 97 11.63 -7.27 5.39
N VAL A 98 10.97 -7.82 6.41
CA VAL A 98 10.45 -7.05 7.55
C VAL A 98 11.55 -6.24 8.22
N ARG A 99 12.70 -6.87 8.53
CA ARG A 99 13.85 -6.16 9.13
C ARG A 99 14.39 -5.06 8.22
N GLN A 100 14.51 -5.32 6.92
CA GLN A 100 14.98 -4.33 5.95
C GLN A 100 14.03 -3.14 5.86
N LEU A 101 12.72 -3.37 5.87
CA LEU A 101 11.72 -2.30 5.79
C LEU A 101 11.63 -1.50 7.08
N SER A 102 11.75 -2.14 8.24
CA SER A 102 11.78 -1.44 9.53
C SER A 102 13.03 -0.57 9.69
N SER A 103 14.16 -0.96 9.08
CA SER A 103 15.42 -0.19 9.13
C SER A 103 15.47 0.92 8.08
N LYS A 104 14.66 0.84 7.01
CA LYS A 104 14.54 1.90 6.03
C LYS A 104 13.80 3.08 6.67
N ALA A 105 14.48 4.19 6.87
CA ALA A 105 13.91 5.41 7.45
C ALA A 105 12.88 6.08 6.50
N TYR A 106 11.86 5.33 6.03
CA TYR A 106 10.78 5.92 5.23
C TYR A 106 10.07 7.05 5.98
N GLN A 107 10.02 6.94 7.32
CA GLN A 107 9.44 7.95 8.19
C GLN A 107 10.16 9.30 8.10
N ASP A 108 11.47 9.29 7.84
CA ASP A 108 12.28 10.51 7.72
C ASP A 108 12.28 11.10 6.30
N GLN A 109 11.95 10.29 5.30
CA GLN A 109 12.00 10.68 3.89
C GLN A 109 10.71 11.35 3.39
N PHE A 110 9.57 11.08 4.03
CA PHE A 110 8.27 11.59 3.62
C PHE A 110 7.68 12.55 4.65
N ARG A 111 6.99 13.61 4.13
CA ARG A 111 6.20 14.51 4.97
C ARG A 111 4.82 14.69 4.35
N PRO A 112 3.74 14.25 4.99
CA PRO A 112 3.70 13.62 6.32
C PRO A 112 4.39 12.24 6.33
N SER A 113 4.89 11.84 7.50
CA SER A 113 5.53 10.53 7.68
C SER A 113 4.50 9.42 7.58
N PRO A 114 4.78 8.30 6.90
CA PRO A 114 3.88 7.16 6.89
C PRO A 114 3.78 6.52 8.28
N ASP A 115 2.55 6.18 8.70
CA ASP A 115 2.31 5.53 9.98
C ASP A 115 2.86 4.09 10.01
N PHE A 116 2.85 3.43 8.86
CA PHE A 116 3.34 2.07 8.67
C PHE A 116 3.80 1.85 7.23
N VAL A 117 4.55 0.78 7.03
CA VAL A 117 4.99 0.31 5.72
C VAL A 117 4.28 -1.00 5.41
N VAL A 118 3.77 -1.15 4.20
CA VAL A 118 3.18 -2.41 3.73
C VAL A 118 4.23 -3.23 3.00
N LEU A 119 4.50 -4.44 3.50
CA LEU A 119 5.20 -5.48 2.76
C LEU A 119 4.15 -6.29 1.97
N PHE A 120 4.09 -6.07 0.66
CA PHE A 120 3.15 -6.79 -0.18
C PHE A 120 3.74 -8.11 -0.68
N VAL A 121 3.03 -9.20 -0.43
CA VAL A 121 3.35 -10.56 -0.86
C VAL A 121 2.28 -10.99 -1.88
N PRO A 122 2.63 -11.29 -3.15
CA PRO A 122 1.65 -11.42 -4.24
C PRO A 122 0.89 -12.75 -4.27
N GLY A 123 0.72 -13.42 -3.13
CA GLY A 123 -0.07 -14.64 -3.00
C GLY A 123 -0.31 -15.02 -1.55
N ASP A 124 -1.57 -15.33 -1.23
CA ASP A 124 -1.99 -15.74 0.11
C ASP A 124 -1.29 -17.03 0.58
N SER A 125 -1.03 -17.95 -0.35
CA SER A 125 -0.33 -19.21 -0.08
C SER A 125 1.10 -18.99 0.43
N PHE A 126 1.83 -18.00 -0.05
CA PHE A 126 3.18 -17.69 0.44
C PHE A 126 3.17 -17.29 1.91
N LEU A 127 2.18 -16.48 2.29
CA LEU A 127 2.05 -16.06 3.70
C LEU A 127 1.60 -17.24 4.57
N ALA A 128 0.63 -18.02 4.14
CA ALA A 128 0.17 -19.20 4.88
C ALA A 128 1.34 -20.16 5.14
N THR A 129 2.07 -20.55 4.09
CA THR A 129 3.25 -21.42 4.22
C THR A 129 4.33 -20.85 5.14
N ALA A 130 4.53 -19.53 5.15
CA ALA A 130 5.48 -18.90 6.06
C ALA A 130 5.02 -18.96 7.52
N LEU A 131 3.72 -18.79 7.78
CA LEU A 131 3.15 -18.81 9.13
C LEU A 131 3.18 -20.20 9.77
N ASP A 132 3.10 -21.27 8.98
CA ASP A 132 3.29 -22.64 9.47
C ASP A 132 4.68 -22.84 10.12
N HIS A 133 5.68 -22.09 9.68
CA HIS A 133 7.06 -22.17 10.17
C HIS A 133 7.50 -20.95 11.02
N ALA A 134 6.70 -19.89 11.05
CA ALA A 134 6.97 -18.68 11.82
C ALA A 134 5.65 -18.04 12.28
N PRO A 135 4.94 -18.63 13.26
CA PRO A 135 3.63 -18.14 13.73
C PRO A 135 3.69 -16.72 14.30
N ASP A 136 4.84 -16.30 14.80
CA ASP A 136 5.12 -14.95 15.34
C ASP A 136 5.44 -13.89 14.26
N LEU A 137 5.47 -14.27 12.97
CA LEU A 137 5.89 -13.37 11.88
C LEU A 137 5.04 -12.10 11.80
N LEU A 138 3.72 -12.23 11.90
CA LEU A 138 2.80 -11.09 11.80
C LEU A 138 2.93 -10.14 12.98
N SER A 139 2.98 -10.65 14.22
CA SER A 139 3.12 -9.83 15.43
C SER A 139 4.45 -9.07 15.42
N ASN A 140 5.56 -9.74 15.11
CA ASN A 140 6.88 -9.12 15.02
C ASN A 140 6.96 -8.05 13.91
N ALA A 141 6.27 -8.26 12.78
CA ALA A 141 6.18 -7.27 11.73
C ALA A 141 5.42 -6.03 12.20
N MET A 142 4.27 -6.21 12.86
CA MET A 142 3.46 -5.11 13.38
C MET A 142 4.19 -4.30 14.45
N GLU A 143 4.92 -4.94 15.37
CA GLU A 143 5.79 -4.26 16.35
C GLU A 143 6.85 -3.39 15.67
N SER A 144 7.30 -3.80 14.48
CA SER A 144 8.25 -3.06 13.64
C SER A 144 7.58 -2.04 12.72
N ARG A 145 6.27 -1.77 12.88
CA ARG A 145 5.46 -0.92 12.00
C ARG A 145 5.44 -1.37 10.53
N VAL A 146 5.57 -2.67 10.30
CA VAL A 146 5.44 -3.30 8.99
C VAL A 146 4.18 -4.16 8.98
N VAL A 147 3.30 -3.89 8.04
CA VAL A 147 2.08 -4.68 7.82
C VAL A 147 2.32 -5.61 6.63
N ILE A 148 2.28 -6.92 6.85
CA ILE A 148 2.37 -7.89 5.76
C ILE A 148 0.98 -8.01 5.13
N ALA A 149 0.88 -7.71 3.84
CA ALA A 149 -0.37 -7.78 3.09
C ALA A 149 -0.25 -8.68 1.86
N THR A 150 -1.27 -9.48 1.65
CA THR A 150 -1.49 -10.29 0.45
C THR A 150 -2.50 -9.60 -0.46
N PRO A 151 -2.79 -10.10 -1.68
CA PRO A 151 -3.81 -9.51 -2.53
C PRO A 151 -5.16 -9.32 -1.83
N SER A 152 -5.62 -10.32 -1.07
CA SER A 152 -6.89 -10.29 -0.35
C SER A 152 -6.91 -9.23 0.75
N THR A 153 -5.87 -9.19 1.58
CA THR A 153 -5.78 -8.25 2.71
C THR A 153 -5.48 -6.82 2.25
N LEU A 154 -4.65 -6.64 1.22
CA LEU A 154 -4.41 -5.32 0.61
C LEU A 154 -5.68 -4.77 -0.01
N PHE A 155 -6.47 -5.60 -0.72
CA PHE A 155 -7.76 -5.19 -1.27
C PHE A 155 -8.70 -4.71 -0.17
N ALA A 156 -8.82 -5.45 0.95
CA ALA A 156 -9.65 -5.07 2.07
C ALA A 156 -9.19 -3.76 2.73
N LEU A 157 -7.88 -3.58 2.94
CA LEU A 157 -7.29 -2.34 3.44
C LEU A 157 -7.63 -1.16 2.54
N CYS A 158 -7.41 -1.31 1.23
CA CYS A 158 -7.70 -0.25 0.26
C CYS A 158 -9.20 0.07 0.16
N LYS A 159 -10.09 -0.93 0.30
CA LYS A 159 -11.54 -0.67 0.38
C LYS A 159 -11.91 0.16 1.60
N ALA A 160 -11.32 -0.10 2.76
CA ALA A 160 -11.53 0.70 3.96
C ALA A 160 -11.06 2.15 3.77
N VAL A 161 -9.87 2.33 3.16
CA VAL A 161 -9.34 3.66 2.82
C VAL A 161 -10.24 4.38 1.80
N ALA A 162 -10.69 3.69 0.75
CA ALA A 162 -11.59 4.26 -0.26
C ALA A 162 -12.96 4.67 0.33
N TYR A 163 -13.42 3.97 1.36
CA TYR A 163 -14.60 4.38 2.12
C TYR A 163 -14.35 5.69 2.89
N GLY A 164 -13.20 5.82 3.53
CA GLY A 164 -12.78 7.04 4.22
C GLY A 164 -12.75 8.26 3.28
N TRP A 165 -12.21 8.11 2.06
CA TRP A 165 -12.23 9.16 1.03
C TRP A 165 -13.65 9.62 0.69
N ARG A 166 -14.58 8.68 0.52
CA ARG A 166 -15.98 9.01 0.23
C ARG A 166 -16.64 9.77 1.37
N ALA A 167 -16.38 9.37 2.61
CA ALA A 167 -16.90 10.07 3.78
C ALA A 167 -16.37 11.51 3.87
N GLU A 168 -15.08 11.73 3.61
CA GLU A 168 -14.47 13.07 3.57
C GLU A 168 -15.08 13.94 2.46
N GLU A 169 -15.23 13.39 1.23
CA GLU A 169 -15.87 14.10 0.12
C GLU A 169 -17.33 14.48 0.43
N GLN A 170 -18.08 13.60 1.09
CA GLN A 170 -19.46 13.88 1.50
C GLN A 170 -19.51 15.00 2.55
N ALA A 171 -18.63 14.97 3.54
CA ALA A 171 -18.53 16.04 4.54
C ALA A 171 -18.20 17.39 3.91
N ALA A 172 -17.20 17.43 3.02
CA ALA A 172 -16.82 18.64 2.30
C ALA A 172 -17.96 19.18 1.41
N ASN A 173 -18.73 18.31 0.78
CA ASN A 173 -19.90 18.70 -0.01
C ASN A 173 -21.03 19.25 0.85
N ALA A 174 -21.30 18.66 2.02
CA ALA A 174 -22.29 19.16 2.98
C ALA A 174 -21.94 20.59 3.44
N ASP A 175 -20.68 20.86 3.74
CA ASP A 175 -20.19 22.19 4.12
C ASP A 175 -20.38 23.21 2.98
N LYS A 176 -20.10 22.82 1.74
CA LYS A 176 -20.33 23.68 0.57
C LYS A 176 -21.82 24.00 0.40
N VAL A 177 -22.70 23.03 0.52
CA VAL A 177 -24.15 23.22 0.41
C VAL A 177 -24.64 24.16 1.52
N ALA A 178 -24.19 23.95 2.76
CA ALA A 178 -24.53 24.85 3.86
C ALA A 178 -24.04 26.29 3.65
N ALA A 179 -22.84 26.47 3.09
CA ALA A 179 -22.31 27.78 2.76
C ALA A 179 -23.13 28.48 1.66
N LEU A 180 -23.47 27.75 0.59
CA LEU A 180 -24.33 28.27 -0.49
C LEU A 180 -25.73 28.62 0.01
N GLY A 181 -26.30 27.82 0.90
CA GLY A 181 -27.59 28.10 1.54
C GLY A 181 -27.56 29.41 2.35
N ARG A 182 -26.52 29.63 3.14
CA ARG A 182 -26.33 30.90 3.86
C ARG A 182 -26.19 32.11 2.95
N GLU A 183 -25.46 31.97 1.86
CA GLU A 183 -25.28 33.03 0.88
C GLU A 183 -26.59 33.35 0.15
N LEU A 184 -27.34 32.33 -0.26
CA LEU A 184 -28.65 32.50 -0.88
C LEU A 184 -29.63 33.25 0.06
N TYR A 185 -29.71 32.81 1.32
CA TYR A 185 -30.53 33.47 2.33
C TYR A 185 -30.18 34.95 2.50
N LYS A 186 -28.88 35.26 2.57
CA LYS A 186 -28.39 36.64 2.66
C LYS A 186 -28.82 37.49 1.45
N ARG A 187 -28.71 36.95 0.23
CA ARG A 187 -29.13 37.66 -0.99
C ARG A 187 -30.64 37.89 -1.04
N LEU A 188 -31.44 36.88 -0.68
CA LEU A 188 -32.89 37.00 -0.60
C LEU A 188 -33.33 38.02 0.45
N SER A 189 -32.70 38.07 1.63
CA SER A 189 -33.04 39.06 2.66
C SER A 189 -32.72 40.50 2.22
N VAL A 190 -31.61 40.70 1.50
CA VAL A 190 -31.29 42.03 0.89
C VAL A 190 -32.29 42.41 -0.18
N MET A 191 -32.69 41.48 -1.05
CA MET A 191 -33.71 41.75 -2.05
C MET A 191 -35.08 42.07 -1.45
N GLY A 192 -35.48 41.29 -0.40
CA GLY A 192 -36.70 41.55 0.34
C GLY A 192 -36.70 42.94 1.01
N GLY A 193 -35.57 43.35 1.58
CA GLY A 193 -35.41 44.69 2.15
C GLY A 193 -35.57 45.79 1.11
N HIS A 194 -35.07 45.61 -0.10
CA HIS A 194 -35.23 46.59 -1.19
C HIS A 194 -36.67 46.66 -1.71
N ALA A 195 -37.37 45.51 -1.78
CA ALA A 195 -38.76 45.45 -2.22
C ALA A 195 -39.71 46.19 -1.25
N VAL A 196 -39.45 46.12 0.06
CA VAL A 196 -40.23 46.86 1.09
C VAL A 196 -39.93 48.36 1.09
N ALA A 197 -38.73 48.78 0.65
CA ALA A 197 -38.32 50.18 0.65
C ALA A 197 -38.83 50.97 -0.59
N VAL A 198 -39.40 50.29 -1.58
CA VAL A 198 -39.88 50.88 -2.86
C VAL A 198 -41.43 50.88 -2.95
N GLY A 199 -42.16 50.22 -2.06
CA GLY A 199 -43.61 50.21 -1.95
C GLY A 199 -44.09 51.17 -0.84
#